data_31370abf3ef539512804d7a6ec4f58f1
#
_entry.id   31370abf3ef539512804d7a6ec4f58f1
#
_cell.length_a   1.000
_cell.length_b   1.000
_cell.length_c   1.000
_cell.angle_alpha   90.00
_cell.angle_beta   90.00
_cell.angle_gamma   90.00
#
_symmetry.space_group_name_H-M   'P 1'
#
loop_
_entity.id
_entity.type
_entity.pdbx_description
1 polymer ?
#
loop_
_entity_poly.entity_id
_entity_poly.type
_entity_poly.pdbx_seq_one_letter_code
_entity_poly.pdbx_strand_id
1 'polypeptide(L)'
;RGITHGILALFLVPLIIAVIAGFRKGFFYYYFLSFLAYGIHIFMDLTNQYGTRVLSPFDWNAYSLDISFIIDPYISIGLFLCVVLGRFNRKRAALIAAITFILFFSYFGGRYYLRNATKDFLKEKLEANTYKMCPLPNDFLRWWFIAKSGDEIKVGFADLFTKRICIQDTFTFNDKDPLIERSKETKFVKNFLYFAKYPYPEIRKEGSRTIVMWRELAYSFMPGEHFTAKVTFDENNKPIKSEFKF
;
A
#
# COMPACT_ATOMS: atom_id res chain seq x y z
N ARG A 1 -10.44 3.95 -4.31
CA ARG A 1 -9.52 5.09 -4.11
C ARG A 1 -9.39 5.92 -5.40
N GLY A 2 -10.54 6.34 -5.94
CA GLY A 2 -10.63 7.19 -7.13
C GLY A 2 -11.07 8.61 -6.76
N ILE A 3 -12.10 9.12 -7.45
CA ILE A 3 -12.62 10.49 -7.32
C ILE A 3 -12.90 10.90 -5.86
N THR A 4 -13.39 9.98 -5.04
CA THR A 4 -13.68 10.23 -3.61
C THR A 4 -12.45 10.49 -2.75
N HIS A 5 -11.24 10.23 -3.22
CA HIS A 5 -9.98 10.47 -2.48
C HIS A 5 -9.13 11.56 -3.16
N GLY A 6 -9.70 12.24 -4.14
CA GLY A 6 -9.06 13.33 -4.83
C GLY A 6 -9.21 14.68 -4.13
N ILE A 7 -8.43 15.65 -4.59
CA ILE A 7 -8.39 16.99 -4.01
C ILE A 7 -9.77 17.69 -4.00
N LEU A 8 -10.60 17.48 -5.04
CA LEU A 8 -11.95 18.03 -5.03
C LEU A 8 -12.83 17.43 -3.94
N ALA A 9 -12.72 16.12 -3.71
CA ALA A 9 -13.48 15.44 -2.66
C ALA A 9 -13.08 15.94 -1.26
N LEU A 10 -11.81 16.33 -1.06
CA LEU A 10 -11.34 16.91 0.19
C LEU A 10 -12.13 18.16 0.60
N PHE A 11 -12.63 18.92 -0.35
CA PHE A 11 -13.43 20.12 -0.09
C PHE A 11 -14.94 19.85 -0.18
N LEU A 12 -15.38 19.04 -1.15
CA LEU A 12 -16.80 18.82 -1.42
C LEU A 12 -17.47 17.89 -0.39
N VAL A 13 -16.78 16.83 0.04
CA VAL A 13 -17.38 15.90 1.02
C VAL A 13 -17.61 16.57 2.37
N PRO A 14 -16.65 17.33 2.95
CA PRO A 14 -16.90 18.14 4.15
C PRO A 14 -17.99 19.18 3.99
N LEU A 15 -18.09 19.80 2.80
CA LEU A 15 -19.16 20.75 2.50
C LEU A 15 -20.55 20.11 2.59
N ILE A 16 -20.70 18.93 1.96
CA ILE A 16 -21.96 18.18 2.01
C ILE A 16 -22.30 17.80 3.47
N ILE A 17 -21.31 17.29 4.22
CA ILE A 17 -21.50 16.92 5.64
C ILE A 17 -21.92 18.17 6.45
N ALA A 18 -21.26 19.29 6.23
CA ALA A 18 -21.59 20.54 6.95
C ALA A 18 -22.99 21.07 6.62
N VAL A 19 -23.43 20.96 5.38
CA VAL A 19 -24.79 21.35 4.99
C VAL A 19 -25.82 20.46 5.69
N ILE A 20 -25.60 19.14 5.73
CA ILE A 20 -26.55 18.18 6.34
C ILE A 20 -26.57 18.30 7.87
N ALA A 21 -25.38 18.29 8.50
CA ALA A 21 -25.24 18.26 9.96
C ALA A 21 -25.30 19.65 10.60
N GLY A 22 -24.81 20.66 9.88
CA GLY A 22 -24.63 22.03 10.38
C GLY A 22 -25.85 22.92 10.27
N PHE A 23 -26.93 22.50 9.61
CA PHE A 23 -28.13 23.31 9.38
C PHE A 23 -28.75 23.91 10.64
N ARG A 24 -28.54 23.26 11.80
CA ARG A 24 -29.08 23.71 13.10
C ARG A 24 -28.04 24.17 14.13
N LYS A 25 -26.73 23.88 13.96
CA LYS A 25 -25.73 24.01 15.04
C LYS A 25 -24.36 24.59 14.65
N GLY A 26 -24.27 25.27 13.51
CA GLY A 26 -23.01 25.93 13.14
C GLY A 26 -22.27 25.19 12.02
N PHE A 27 -22.56 25.62 10.80
CA PHE A 27 -22.00 25.13 9.56
C PHE A 27 -20.46 25.02 9.57
N PHE A 28 -19.77 26.10 9.98
CA PHE A 28 -18.30 26.13 9.97
C PHE A 28 -17.66 25.12 10.91
N TYR A 29 -18.28 24.85 12.07
CA TYR A 29 -17.77 23.83 12.98
C TYR A 29 -17.76 22.43 12.32
N TYR A 30 -18.87 22.03 11.73
CA TYR A 30 -18.97 20.74 11.06
C TYR A 30 -18.11 20.66 9.80
N TYR A 31 -17.98 21.78 9.06
CA TYR A 31 -17.10 21.85 7.90
C TYR A 31 -15.64 21.58 8.27
N PHE A 32 -15.09 22.32 9.22
CA PHE A 32 -13.70 22.15 9.63
C PHE A 32 -13.43 20.81 10.30
N LEU A 33 -14.35 20.31 11.12
CA LEU A 33 -14.21 19.00 11.75
C LEU A 33 -14.18 17.88 10.70
N SER A 34 -15.10 17.88 9.76
CA SER A 34 -15.15 16.89 8.68
C SER A 34 -14.00 17.06 7.68
N PHE A 35 -13.56 18.29 7.41
CA PHE A 35 -12.39 18.56 6.57
C PHE A 35 -11.11 17.97 7.18
N LEU A 36 -10.88 18.18 8.47
CA LEU A 36 -9.74 17.59 9.17
C LEU A 36 -9.81 16.05 9.19
N ALA A 37 -10.97 15.50 9.54
CA ALA A 37 -11.16 14.05 9.58
C ALA A 37 -10.94 13.40 8.19
N TYR A 38 -11.50 14.02 7.15
CA TYR A 38 -11.35 13.52 5.78
C TYR A 38 -9.93 13.71 5.24
N GLY A 39 -9.29 14.82 5.58
CA GLY A 39 -7.89 15.10 5.23
C GLY A 39 -6.94 14.09 5.86
N ILE A 40 -7.13 13.75 7.15
CA ILE A 40 -6.37 12.70 7.83
C ILE A 40 -6.59 11.34 7.16
N HIS A 41 -7.84 11.01 6.79
CA HIS A 41 -8.14 9.77 6.07
C HIS A 41 -7.38 9.67 4.74
N ILE A 42 -7.44 10.72 3.90
CA ILE A 42 -6.69 10.77 2.64
C ILE A 42 -5.18 10.70 2.89
N PHE A 43 -4.68 11.40 3.91
CA PHE A 43 -3.27 11.33 4.31
C PHE A 43 -2.85 9.91 4.71
N MET A 44 -3.63 9.21 5.54
CA MET A 44 -3.36 7.83 5.91
C MET A 44 -3.37 6.89 4.70
N ASP A 45 -4.29 7.11 3.75
CA ASP A 45 -4.31 6.36 2.50
C ASP A 45 -3.05 6.61 1.65
N LEU A 46 -2.53 7.83 1.66
CA LEU A 46 -1.31 8.19 0.95
C LEU A 46 -0.06 7.56 1.59
N THR A 47 -0.07 7.32 2.91
CA THR A 47 1.07 6.74 3.61
C THR A 47 1.28 5.26 3.31
N ASN A 48 0.24 4.54 2.89
CA ASN A 48 0.33 3.11 2.58
C ASN A 48 0.85 2.84 1.15
N GLN A 49 1.07 1.56 0.83
CA GLN A 49 1.68 1.14 -0.44
C GLN A 49 0.69 0.93 -1.60
N TYR A 50 -0.63 1.03 -1.40
CA TYR A 50 -1.62 0.81 -2.47
C TYR A 50 -1.69 1.97 -3.47
N GLY A 51 -1.40 3.18 -3.02
CA GLY A 51 -1.53 4.39 -3.80
C GLY A 51 -2.95 4.96 -3.83
N THR A 52 -3.00 6.27 -3.83
CA THR A 52 -4.21 7.07 -3.81
C THR A 52 -4.14 8.11 -4.91
N ARG A 53 -5.23 8.29 -5.66
CA ARG A 53 -5.31 9.28 -6.75
C ARG A 53 -5.66 10.65 -6.18
N VAL A 54 -4.76 11.16 -5.32
CA VAL A 54 -4.98 12.39 -4.53
C VAL A 54 -5.18 13.63 -5.39
N LEU A 55 -4.61 13.67 -6.61
CA LEU A 55 -4.72 14.81 -7.53
C LEU A 55 -5.91 14.67 -8.50
N SER A 56 -6.73 13.61 -8.38
CA SER A 56 -7.91 13.48 -9.24
C SER A 56 -8.91 14.63 -9.02
N PRO A 57 -9.57 15.13 -10.09
CA PRO A 57 -9.61 14.63 -11.46
C PRO A 57 -8.50 15.18 -12.37
N PHE A 58 -7.59 16.03 -11.88
CA PHE A 58 -6.57 16.70 -12.69
C PHE A 58 -5.44 15.76 -13.09
N ASP A 59 -5.09 14.81 -12.21
CA ASP A 59 -4.13 13.76 -12.45
C ASP A 59 -4.65 12.44 -11.86
N TRP A 60 -4.68 11.39 -12.70
CA TRP A 60 -5.18 10.06 -12.34
C TRP A 60 -4.08 9.10 -11.87
N ASN A 61 -2.85 9.58 -11.75
CA ASN A 61 -1.76 8.78 -11.22
C ASN A 61 -2.00 8.43 -9.74
N ALA A 62 -1.62 7.22 -9.36
CA ALA A 62 -1.73 6.77 -7.98
C ALA A 62 -0.43 7.08 -7.23
N TYR A 63 -0.52 7.94 -6.22
CA TYR A 63 0.60 8.34 -5.36
C TYR A 63 0.62 7.53 -4.08
N SER A 64 1.80 7.20 -3.58
CA SER A 64 1.99 6.54 -2.28
C SER A 64 3.33 6.92 -1.68
N LEU A 65 3.36 7.08 -0.36
CA LEU A 65 4.58 7.32 0.40
C LEU A 65 5.27 6.01 0.81
N ASP A 66 4.52 4.91 0.84
CA ASP A 66 5.01 3.57 1.19
C ASP A 66 5.73 3.52 2.55
N ILE A 67 5.16 4.16 3.56
CA ILE A 67 5.77 4.31 4.89
C ILE A 67 4.99 3.60 6.00
N SER A 68 3.73 3.25 5.76
CA SER A 68 2.91 2.48 6.70
C SER A 68 2.25 1.28 6.04
N PHE A 69 2.01 0.24 6.80
CA PHE A 69 1.16 -0.85 6.37
C PHE A 69 -0.32 -0.45 6.49
N ILE A 70 -1.23 -1.20 5.84
CA ILE A 70 -2.67 -0.86 5.81
C ILE A 70 -3.26 -0.75 7.22
N ILE A 71 -2.91 -1.72 8.08
CA ILE A 71 -3.25 -1.73 9.49
C ILE A 71 -1.92 -1.64 10.25
N ASP A 72 -1.61 -0.44 10.69
CA ASP A 72 -0.41 -0.19 11.47
C ASP A 72 -0.75 -0.28 12.97
N PRO A 73 -0.22 -1.27 13.71
CA PRO A 73 -0.58 -1.49 15.10
C PRO A 73 -0.11 -0.34 16.01
N TYR A 74 1.00 0.31 15.70
CA TYR A 74 1.53 1.42 16.50
C TYR A 74 0.60 2.63 16.44
N ILE A 75 0.10 2.96 15.25
CA ILE A 75 -0.88 4.03 15.06
C ILE A 75 -2.19 3.66 15.74
N SER A 76 -2.68 2.44 15.51
CA SER A 76 -3.97 1.98 16.05
C SER A 76 -3.98 2.00 17.58
N ILE A 77 -2.91 1.51 18.21
CA ILE A 77 -2.76 1.54 19.67
C ILE A 77 -2.64 2.98 20.18
N GLY A 78 -1.84 3.83 19.53
CA GLY A 78 -1.68 5.23 19.92
C GLY A 78 -2.98 6.01 19.90
N LEU A 79 -3.77 5.87 18.82
CA LEU A 79 -5.08 6.50 18.70
C LEU A 79 -6.10 5.94 19.71
N PHE A 80 -6.09 4.63 19.95
CA PHE A 80 -6.93 4.00 20.97
C PHE A 80 -6.61 4.55 22.37
N LEU A 81 -5.34 4.61 22.72
CA LEU A 81 -4.90 5.18 24.01
C LEU A 81 -5.29 6.66 24.15
N CYS A 82 -5.19 7.44 23.08
CA CYS A 82 -5.65 8.83 23.08
C CYS A 82 -7.12 8.95 23.49
N VAL A 83 -7.99 8.14 22.86
CA VAL A 83 -9.43 8.14 23.17
C VAL A 83 -9.69 7.71 24.62
N VAL A 84 -9.06 6.63 25.07
CA VAL A 84 -9.21 6.11 26.44
C VAL A 84 -8.74 7.12 27.46
N LEU A 85 -7.52 7.63 27.36
CA LEU A 85 -6.95 8.60 28.30
C LEU A 85 -7.73 9.93 28.29
N GLY A 86 -8.16 10.41 27.13
CA GLY A 86 -8.99 11.60 27.01
C GLY A 86 -10.37 11.43 27.67
N ARG A 87 -10.95 10.23 27.59
CA ARG A 87 -12.24 9.90 28.21
C ARG A 87 -12.14 9.87 29.74
N PHE A 88 -11.06 9.33 30.28
CA PHE A 88 -10.82 9.29 31.74
C PHE A 88 -10.33 10.61 32.32
N ASN A 89 -9.60 11.42 31.53
CA ASN A 89 -9.10 12.72 32.00
C ASN A 89 -9.60 13.87 31.12
N ARG A 90 -10.89 14.18 31.24
CA ARG A 90 -11.56 15.21 30.44
C ARG A 90 -10.91 16.60 30.57
N LYS A 91 -10.34 16.94 31.75
CA LYS A 91 -9.68 18.24 31.95
C LYS A 91 -8.40 18.39 31.10
N ARG A 92 -7.75 17.27 30.77
CA ARG A 92 -6.52 17.24 29.96
C ARG A 92 -6.74 16.67 28.55
N ALA A 93 -7.98 16.41 28.16
CA ALA A 93 -8.29 15.78 26.87
C ALA A 93 -7.68 16.50 25.67
N ALA A 94 -7.74 17.85 25.65
CA ALA A 94 -7.13 18.64 24.60
C ALA A 94 -5.59 18.51 24.54
N LEU A 95 -4.93 18.46 25.70
CA LEU A 95 -3.48 18.25 25.78
C LEU A 95 -3.10 16.84 25.33
N ILE A 96 -3.85 15.82 25.74
CA ILE A 96 -3.65 14.43 25.32
C ILE A 96 -3.79 14.33 23.79
N ALA A 97 -4.83 14.93 23.22
CA ALA A 97 -5.04 14.96 21.78
C ALA A 97 -3.88 15.67 21.05
N ALA A 98 -3.43 16.83 21.54
CA ALA A 98 -2.32 17.57 20.94
C ALA A 98 -1.01 16.77 20.97
N ILE A 99 -0.68 16.12 22.09
CA ILE A 99 0.50 15.26 22.20
C ILE A 99 0.38 14.08 21.24
N THR A 100 -0.79 13.43 21.17
CA THR A 100 -1.02 12.32 20.25
C THR A 100 -0.86 12.75 18.78
N PHE A 101 -1.32 13.94 18.43
CA PHE A 101 -1.15 14.50 17.07
C PHE A 101 0.34 14.73 16.74
N ILE A 102 1.10 15.28 17.67
CA ILE A 102 2.55 15.48 17.49
C ILE A 102 3.25 14.13 17.30
N LEU A 103 2.95 13.14 18.15
CA LEU A 103 3.52 11.80 18.05
C LEU A 103 3.13 11.10 16.73
N PHE A 104 1.89 11.27 16.30
CA PHE A 104 1.38 10.72 15.03
C PHE A 104 2.18 11.26 13.83
N PHE A 105 2.36 12.57 13.71
CA PHE A 105 3.13 13.13 12.59
C PHE A 105 4.63 12.86 12.72
N SER A 106 5.16 12.83 13.95
CA SER A 106 6.56 12.44 14.20
C SER A 106 6.83 10.99 13.80
N TYR A 107 5.85 10.10 14.06
CA TYR A 107 5.92 8.70 13.61
C TYR A 107 6.07 8.62 12.08
N PHE A 108 5.19 9.27 11.32
CA PHE A 108 5.27 9.24 9.86
C PHE A 108 6.53 9.91 9.32
N GLY A 109 6.96 11.01 9.93
CA GLY A 109 8.23 11.67 9.58
C GLY A 109 9.43 10.74 9.81
N GLY A 110 9.46 10.07 10.95
CA GLY A 110 10.47 9.06 11.29
C GLY A 110 10.47 7.87 10.30
N ARG A 111 9.28 7.34 10.00
CA ARG A 111 9.13 6.26 9.01
C ARG A 111 9.58 6.67 7.61
N TYR A 112 9.26 7.89 7.18
CA TYR A 112 9.72 8.42 5.90
C TYR A 112 11.24 8.56 5.84
N TYR A 113 11.85 9.07 6.90
CA TYR A 113 13.30 9.16 7.02
C TYR A 113 13.94 7.77 6.96
N LEU A 114 13.49 6.82 7.79
CA LEU A 114 14.01 5.46 7.85
C LEU A 114 13.88 4.74 6.50
N ARG A 115 12.73 4.88 5.84
CA ARG A 115 12.54 4.31 4.50
C ARG A 115 13.58 4.81 3.51
N ASN A 116 13.81 6.12 3.46
CA ASN A 116 14.75 6.70 2.51
C ASN A 116 16.20 6.33 2.87
N ALA A 117 16.57 6.39 4.14
CA ALA A 117 17.90 5.98 4.60
C ALA A 117 18.17 4.49 4.31
N THR A 118 17.17 3.60 4.51
CA THR A 118 17.30 2.18 4.16
C THR A 118 17.40 1.98 2.65
N LYS A 119 16.66 2.77 1.86
CA LYS A 119 16.77 2.74 0.40
C LYS A 119 18.15 3.15 -0.09
N ASP A 120 18.73 4.20 0.51
CA ASP A 120 20.06 4.66 0.12
C ASP A 120 21.13 3.65 0.54
N PHE A 121 21.02 3.06 1.73
CA PHE A 121 21.85 1.94 2.13
C PHE A 121 21.77 0.74 1.16
N LEU A 122 20.55 0.42 0.69
CA LEU A 122 20.34 -0.66 -0.29
C LEU A 122 21.04 -0.36 -1.63
N LYS A 123 20.96 0.89 -2.11
CA LYS A 123 21.63 1.32 -3.34
C LYS A 123 23.16 1.20 -3.28
N GLU A 124 23.76 1.42 -2.13
CA GLU A 124 25.21 1.27 -1.93
C GLU A 124 25.68 -0.19 -1.99
N LYS A 125 24.80 -1.14 -1.68
CA LYS A 125 25.13 -2.56 -1.52
C LYS A 125 24.62 -3.46 -2.61
N LEU A 126 23.60 -3.03 -3.34
CA LEU A 126 22.94 -3.83 -4.36
C LEU A 126 22.73 -2.98 -5.61
N GLU A 127 23.35 -3.38 -6.72
CA GLU A 127 23.16 -2.71 -8.00
C GLU A 127 21.80 -3.04 -8.59
N ALA A 128 20.99 -2.01 -8.85
CA ALA A 128 19.72 -2.12 -9.57
C ALA A 128 19.34 -0.78 -10.20
N ASN A 129 18.47 -0.82 -11.22
CA ASN A 129 17.96 0.39 -11.87
C ASN A 129 16.88 1.07 -11.04
N THR A 130 16.06 0.27 -10.37
CA THR A 130 14.96 0.78 -9.54
C THR A 130 14.88 0.05 -8.21
N TYR A 131 14.50 0.80 -7.17
CA TYR A 131 14.32 0.30 -5.81
C TYR A 131 13.00 0.74 -5.24
N LYS A 132 12.23 -0.22 -4.74
CA LYS A 132 11.01 0.00 -3.99
C LYS A 132 11.18 -0.51 -2.57
N MET A 133 10.75 0.30 -1.60
CA MET A 133 10.68 -0.09 -0.19
C MET A 133 9.23 -0.26 0.20
N CYS A 134 8.89 -1.40 0.78
CA CYS A 134 7.55 -1.73 1.24
C CYS A 134 7.54 -1.88 2.76
N PRO A 135 6.61 -1.24 3.47
CA PRO A 135 6.50 -1.37 4.92
C PRO A 135 6.02 -2.78 5.30
N LEU A 136 6.51 -3.29 6.42
CA LEU A 136 6.06 -4.53 7.01
C LEU A 136 5.00 -4.27 8.08
N PRO A 137 4.04 -5.18 8.32
CA PRO A 137 2.91 -4.94 9.22
C PRO A 137 3.30 -4.69 10.68
N ASN A 138 4.27 -5.44 11.21
CA ASN A 138 4.65 -5.41 12.62
C ASN A 138 6.13 -5.06 12.82
N ASP A 139 6.78 -4.51 11.81
CA ASP A 139 8.19 -4.20 11.87
C ASP A 139 8.45 -2.72 11.58
N PHE A 140 9.02 -2.06 12.57
CA PHE A 140 9.33 -0.63 12.47
C PHE A 140 10.65 -0.37 11.72
N LEU A 141 11.62 -1.27 11.80
CA LEU A 141 13.00 -1.05 11.38
C LEU A 141 13.32 -1.70 10.04
N ARG A 142 12.79 -2.90 9.81
CA ARG A 142 13.03 -3.63 8.57
C ARG A 142 12.04 -3.22 7.50
N TRP A 143 12.50 -3.34 6.27
CA TRP A 143 11.72 -3.04 5.07
C TRP A 143 11.80 -4.22 4.12
N TRP A 144 10.68 -4.56 3.51
CA TRP A 144 10.69 -5.40 2.34
C TRP A 144 11.11 -4.56 1.15
N PHE A 145 12.03 -5.07 0.32
CA PHE A 145 12.47 -4.36 -0.88
C PHE A 145 12.22 -5.14 -2.15
N ILE A 146 12.04 -4.41 -3.25
CA ILE A 146 12.04 -4.91 -4.62
C ILE A 146 13.10 -4.10 -5.36
N ALA A 147 14.13 -4.78 -5.86
CA ALA A 147 15.20 -4.18 -6.64
C ALA A 147 15.20 -4.79 -8.03
N LYS A 148 15.04 -3.96 -9.07
CA LYS A 148 14.98 -4.42 -10.46
C LYS A 148 16.18 -3.92 -11.23
N SER A 149 16.86 -4.83 -11.94
CA SER A 149 17.99 -4.59 -12.86
C SER A 149 17.73 -5.31 -14.18
N GLY A 150 17.35 -4.57 -15.22
CA GLY A 150 16.91 -5.19 -16.48
C GLY A 150 15.73 -6.14 -16.27
N ASP A 151 15.92 -7.41 -16.63
CA ASP A 151 14.90 -8.47 -16.45
C ASP A 151 15.01 -9.17 -15.08
N GLU A 152 16.06 -8.90 -14.29
CA GLU A 152 16.23 -9.49 -12.97
C GLU A 152 15.52 -8.65 -11.90
N ILE A 153 14.77 -9.32 -11.03
CA ILE A 153 14.09 -8.72 -9.88
C ILE A 153 14.51 -9.47 -8.63
N LYS A 154 15.16 -8.78 -7.71
CA LYS A 154 15.51 -9.29 -6.37
C LYS A 154 14.55 -8.74 -5.35
N VAL A 155 14.06 -9.60 -4.48
CA VAL A 155 13.19 -9.22 -3.37
C VAL A 155 13.77 -9.75 -2.06
N GLY A 156 13.51 -9.04 -0.97
CA GLY A 156 14.04 -9.44 0.34
C GLY A 156 13.85 -8.40 1.43
N PHE A 157 14.56 -8.60 2.52
CA PHE A 157 14.54 -7.70 3.67
C PHE A 157 15.80 -6.86 3.74
N ALA A 158 15.64 -5.58 4.04
CA ALA A 158 16.74 -4.65 4.34
C ALA A 158 16.53 -4.04 5.73
N ASP A 159 17.58 -4.05 6.54
CA ASP A 159 17.63 -3.50 7.89
C ASP A 159 18.80 -2.52 7.99
N LEU A 160 18.49 -1.24 8.21
CA LEU A 160 19.48 -0.18 8.29
C LEU A 160 20.33 -0.28 9.57
N PHE A 161 19.74 -0.70 10.69
CA PHE A 161 20.43 -0.72 11.98
C PHE A 161 21.41 -1.87 12.09
N THR A 162 21.00 -3.06 11.66
CA THR A 162 21.89 -4.23 11.62
C THR A 162 22.79 -4.24 10.37
N LYS A 163 22.54 -3.32 9.43
CA LYS A 163 23.22 -3.23 8.11
C LYS A 163 23.18 -4.56 7.35
N ARG A 164 22.05 -5.27 7.43
CA ARG A 164 21.84 -6.56 6.77
C ARG A 164 20.87 -6.43 5.62
N ILE A 165 21.21 -7.09 4.54
CA ILE A 165 20.35 -7.32 3.39
C ILE A 165 20.20 -8.83 3.24
N CYS A 166 18.95 -9.31 3.23
CA CYS A 166 18.63 -10.73 3.05
C CYS A 166 17.79 -10.87 1.80
N ILE A 167 18.40 -11.32 0.70
CA ILE A 167 17.66 -11.62 -0.53
C ILE A 167 16.91 -12.92 -0.29
N GLN A 168 15.58 -12.89 -0.47
CA GLN A 168 14.69 -14.04 -0.30
C GLN A 168 14.51 -14.76 -1.60
N ASP A 169 14.24 -14.02 -2.67
CA ASP A 169 14.01 -14.57 -4.00
C ASP A 169 14.64 -13.69 -5.08
N THR A 170 14.99 -14.33 -6.19
CA THR A 170 15.42 -13.68 -7.41
C THR A 170 14.56 -14.19 -8.55
N PHE A 171 13.89 -13.28 -9.24
CA PHE A 171 12.99 -13.56 -10.35
C PHE A 171 13.61 -13.05 -11.66
N THR A 172 13.40 -13.80 -12.74
CA THR A 172 13.69 -13.31 -14.09
C THR A 172 12.39 -13.04 -14.80
N PHE A 173 12.18 -11.79 -15.21
CA PHE A 173 10.96 -11.39 -15.88
C PHE A 173 10.99 -11.83 -17.35
N ASN A 174 10.12 -12.77 -17.71
CA ASN A 174 9.92 -13.19 -19.08
C ASN A 174 8.44 -13.00 -19.44
N ASP A 175 8.10 -11.84 -19.98
CA ASP A 175 6.74 -11.49 -20.38
C ASP A 175 6.35 -11.97 -21.79
N LYS A 176 7.29 -12.59 -22.52
CA LYS A 176 7.10 -13.01 -23.92
C LYS A 176 6.34 -14.34 -24.08
N ASP A 177 6.03 -15.03 -22.97
CA ASP A 177 5.30 -16.29 -23.05
C ASP A 177 3.84 -16.03 -23.49
N PRO A 178 3.37 -16.73 -24.54
CA PRO A 178 2.00 -16.57 -25.06
C PRO A 178 0.91 -16.84 -24.01
N LEU A 179 1.17 -17.70 -23.03
CA LEU A 179 0.20 -17.99 -21.95
C LEU A 179 0.08 -16.81 -20.97
N ILE A 180 1.17 -16.08 -20.72
CA ILE A 180 1.16 -14.87 -19.92
C ILE A 180 0.26 -13.83 -20.61
N GLU A 181 0.45 -13.59 -21.92
CA GLU A 181 -0.39 -12.64 -22.66
C GLU A 181 -1.87 -13.06 -22.66
N ARG A 182 -2.18 -14.32 -22.93
CA ARG A 182 -3.57 -14.82 -22.87
C ARG A 182 -4.17 -14.71 -21.48
N SER A 183 -3.38 -14.90 -20.41
CA SER A 183 -3.88 -14.75 -19.05
C SER A 183 -4.36 -13.34 -18.74
N LYS A 184 -3.71 -12.30 -19.32
CA LYS A 184 -4.09 -10.90 -19.16
C LYS A 184 -5.49 -10.58 -19.70
N GLU A 185 -6.03 -11.39 -20.61
CA GLU A 185 -7.37 -11.19 -21.16
C GLU A 185 -8.48 -11.57 -20.19
N THR A 186 -8.18 -12.38 -19.17
CA THR A 186 -9.16 -12.82 -18.18
C THR A 186 -9.56 -11.69 -17.22
N LYS A 187 -10.84 -11.69 -16.81
CA LYS A 187 -11.39 -10.64 -15.93
C LYS A 187 -10.61 -10.47 -14.62
N PHE A 188 -10.21 -11.59 -13.99
CA PHE A 188 -9.52 -11.53 -12.71
C PHE A 188 -8.11 -10.99 -12.83
N VAL A 189 -7.37 -11.36 -13.89
CA VAL A 189 -6.03 -10.82 -14.14
C VAL A 189 -6.10 -9.35 -14.54
N LYS A 190 -7.07 -8.94 -15.38
CA LYS A 190 -7.28 -7.51 -15.68
C LYS A 190 -7.52 -6.69 -14.43
N ASN A 191 -8.38 -7.17 -13.54
CA ASN A 191 -8.66 -6.50 -12.28
C ASN A 191 -7.43 -6.47 -11.36
N PHE A 192 -6.67 -7.56 -11.30
CA PHE A 192 -5.42 -7.63 -10.55
C PHE A 192 -4.41 -6.62 -11.07
N LEU A 193 -4.13 -6.61 -12.38
CA LEU A 193 -3.17 -5.69 -13.01
C LEU A 193 -3.58 -4.22 -12.90
N TYR A 194 -4.87 -3.93 -12.76
CA TYR A 194 -5.35 -2.57 -12.57
C TYR A 194 -4.88 -1.93 -11.25
N PHE A 195 -4.71 -2.72 -10.19
CA PHE A 195 -4.26 -2.21 -8.90
C PHE A 195 -2.84 -2.66 -8.50
N ALA A 196 -2.33 -3.76 -9.08
CA ALA A 196 -1.00 -4.26 -8.79
C ALA A 196 0.07 -3.28 -9.29
N LYS A 197 1.06 -3.00 -8.44
CA LYS A 197 2.15 -2.08 -8.79
C LYS A 197 3.42 -2.80 -9.24
N TYR A 198 3.63 -4.01 -8.72
CA TYR A 198 4.78 -4.87 -9.00
C TYR A 198 4.31 -6.27 -9.34
N PRO A 199 3.43 -6.41 -10.39
CA PRO A 199 2.91 -7.69 -10.80
C PRO A 199 4.01 -8.54 -11.40
N TYR A 200 4.10 -9.79 -10.96
CA TYR A 200 5.03 -10.78 -11.50
C TYR A 200 4.26 -12.04 -11.91
N PRO A 201 4.37 -12.50 -13.18
CA PRO A 201 3.76 -13.75 -13.61
C PRO A 201 4.69 -14.93 -13.37
N GLU A 202 4.15 -16.02 -12.86
CA GLU A 202 4.82 -17.30 -12.70
C GLU A 202 4.03 -18.36 -13.43
N ILE A 203 4.73 -19.21 -14.22
CA ILE A 203 4.11 -20.35 -14.92
C ILE A 203 4.46 -21.62 -14.17
N ARG A 204 3.44 -22.41 -13.81
CA ARG A 204 3.58 -23.74 -13.21
C ARG A 204 2.85 -24.78 -14.04
N LYS A 205 3.45 -25.95 -14.20
CA LYS A 205 2.81 -27.12 -14.82
C LYS A 205 2.33 -28.07 -13.73
N GLU A 206 1.05 -28.43 -13.76
CA GLU A 206 0.43 -29.39 -12.86
C GLU A 206 -0.24 -30.49 -13.69
N GLY A 207 0.50 -31.59 -13.95
CA GLY A 207 0.05 -32.66 -14.84
C GLY A 207 -0.13 -32.16 -16.27
N SER A 208 -1.34 -32.32 -16.82
CA SER A 208 -1.72 -31.85 -18.16
C SER A 208 -2.15 -30.38 -18.21
N ARG A 209 -2.17 -29.70 -17.07
CA ARG A 209 -2.62 -28.31 -16.96
C ARG A 209 -1.45 -27.37 -16.77
N THR A 210 -1.58 -26.15 -17.31
CA THR A 210 -0.63 -25.06 -17.05
C THR A 210 -1.33 -23.97 -16.28
N ILE A 211 -0.70 -23.50 -15.20
CA ILE A 211 -1.21 -22.41 -14.36
C ILE A 211 -0.31 -21.21 -14.56
N VAL A 212 -0.92 -20.09 -14.92
CA VAL A 212 -0.26 -18.77 -14.88
C VAL A 212 -0.75 -18.07 -13.61
N MET A 213 0.17 -17.81 -12.69
CA MET A 213 -0.10 -17.14 -11.44
C MET A 213 0.55 -15.76 -11.43
N TRP A 214 -0.25 -14.72 -11.34
CA TRP A 214 0.18 -13.34 -11.12
C TRP A 214 0.25 -13.06 -9.64
N ARG A 215 1.37 -12.53 -9.19
CA ARG A 215 1.62 -12.22 -7.78
C ARG A 215 2.08 -10.76 -7.66
N GLU A 216 1.59 -10.06 -6.63
CA GLU A 216 2.07 -8.71 -6.30
C GLU A 216 3.32 -8.83 -5.41
N LEU A 217 4.49 -8.48 -5.96
CA LEU A 217 5.78 -8.64 -5.26
C LEU A 217 5.89 -7.79 -3.99
N ALA A 218 5.12 -6.70 -3.88
CA ALA A 218 5.09 -5.87 -2.68
C ALA A 218 4.57 -6.61 -1.44
N TYR A 219 3.88 -7.75 -1.62
CA TYR A 219 3.32 -8.60 -0.56
C TYR A 219 3.91 -10.00 -0.50
N SER A 220 4.92 -10.31 -1.34
CA SER A 220 5.50 -11.66 -1.40
C SER A 220 6.29 -12.07 -0.15
N PHE A 221 6.48 -11.18 0.82
CA PHE A 221 7.01 -11.51 2.15
C PHE A 221 6.02 -12.31 3.01
N MET A 222 4.72 -12.29 2.67
CA MET A 222 3.71 -13.06 3.39
C MET A 222 3.74 -14.53 2.92
N PRO A 223 3.75 -15.51 3.85
CA PRO A 223 3.75 -16.91 3.48
C PRO A 223 2.43 -17.30 2.81
N GLY A 224 2.52 -18.11 1.76
CA GLY A 224 1.36 -18.60 1.02
C GLY A 224 1.02 -17.72 -0.21
N GLU A 225 -0.23 -17.84 -0.67
CA GLU A 225 -0.69 -17.18 -1.88
C GLU A 225 -1.62 -16.02 -1.52
N HIS A 226 -1.00 -14.87 -1.23
CA HIS A 226 -1.72 -13.64 -0.95
C HIS A 226 -1.54 -12.65 -2.11
N PHE A 227 -2.59 -11.89 -2.41
CA PHE A 227 -2.63 -10.94 -3.52
C PHE A 227 -2.18 -11.57 -4.85
N THR A 228 -2.85 -12.66 -5.23
CA THR A 228 -2.56 -13.40 -6.46
C THR A 228 -3.80 -13.52 -7.35
N ALA A 229 -3.56 -13.52 -8.68
CA ALA A 229 -4.56 -13.92 -9.66
C ALA A 229 -4.04 -15.12 -10.43
N LYS A 230 -4.86 -16.15 -10.58
CA LYS A 230 -4.49 -17.39 -11.26
C LYS A 230 -5.36 -17.64 -12.46
N VAL A 231 -4.76 -18.17 -13.52
CA VAL A 231 -5.46 -18.71 -14.67
C VAL A 231 -4.95 -20.11 -14.93
N THR A 232 -5.85 -21.07 -14.97
CA THR A 232 -5.56 -22.47 -15.33
C THR A 232 -5.91 -22.69 -16.78
N PHE A 233 -4.98 -23.23 -17.56
CA PHE A 233 -5.11 -23.59 -18.96
C PHE A 233 -5.17 -25.12 -19.12
N ASP A 234 -5.92 -25.58 -20.12
CA ASP A 234 -5.92 -26.97 -20.57
C ASP A 234 -4.72 -27.27 -21.49
N GLU A 235 -4.65 -28.52 -21.98
CA GLU A 235 -3.60 -28.98 -22.92
C GLU A 235 -3.57 -28.20 -24.23
N ASN A 236 -4.71 -27.59 -24.63
CA ASN A 236 -4.84 -26.78 -25.82
C ASN A 236 -4.58 -25.29 -25.57
N ASN A 237 -4.03 -24.95 -24.39
CA ASN A 237 -3.79 -23.57 -23.96
C ASN A 237 -5.07 -22.72 -23.88
N LYS A 238 -6.23 -23.33 -23.59
CA LYS A 238 -7.50 -22.64 -23.42
C LYS A 238 -7.74 -22.39 -21.93
N PRO A 239 -8.11 -21.17 -21.51
CA PRO A 239 -8.37 -20.89 -20.09
C PRO A 239 -9.65 -21.60 -19.65
N ILE A 240 -9.52 -22.47 -18.62
CA ILE A 240 -10.62 -23.25 -18.05
C ILE A 240 -11.08 -22.72 -16.68
N LYS A 241 -10.19 -22.05 -15.95
CA LYS A 241 -10.51 -21.47 -14.64
C LYS A 241 -9.69 -20.20 -14.43
N SER A 242 -10.31 -19.19 -13.84
CA SER A 242 -9.60 -18.02 -13.34
C SER A 242 -10.10 -17.67 -11.95
N GLU A 243 -9.21 -17.29 -11.05
CA GLU A 243 -9.52 -16.96 -9.67
C GLU A 243 -8.60 -15.86 -9.13
N PHE A 244 -9.08 -15.17 -8.11
CA PHE A 244 -8.32 -14.14 -7.41
C PHE A 244 -8.33 -14.48 -5.92
N LYS A 245 -7.18 -14.29 -5.26
CA LYS A 245 -6.98 -14.57 -3.85
C LYS A 245 -6.33 -13.36 -3.19
N PHE A 246 -6.98 -12.87 -2.12
CA PHE A 246 -6.45 -11.83 -1.24
C PHE A 246 -5.49 -12.39 -0.23
#